data_b738475d75ceef5f1e613742b9ef1ee8
#
_entry.id   b738475d75ceef5f1e613742b9ef1ee8
#
_cell.length_a   1.000
_cell.length_b   1.000
_cell.length_c   1.000
_cell.angle_alpha   90.00
_cell.angle_beta   90.00
_cell.angle_gamma   90.00
#
_symmetry.space_group_name_H-M   'P 1'
#
loop_
_entity.id
_entity.type
_entity.pdbx_description
1 polymer ?
#
loop_
_entity_poly.entity_id
_entity_poly.type
_entity_poly.pdbx_seq_one_letter_code
_entity_poly.pdbx_strand_id
1 'polypeptide(L)'
;MPGPVRRPRRRLNQPREQVLAAAMTTIAEEGLDRLTMAGLGREVGMSSGHILYYFGTKDELLLQTLQWSEEQLGAERRAALSRRVPARERLDALVDLYLPDGHRDPRWTLWLEVWNRSQSADDETRERQLDLELAWHRDLVALLVEGVSKGEFRPVDAERFATRTRALLDGFGTHLVVGLPGTDREQVRRHIGEFLDESLTAGPDAADRPPAAP
;
A
#
# COMPACT_ATOMS: atom_id res chain seq x y z
N MET A 1 18.43 16.14 -16.53
CA MET A 1 17.72 14.93 -16.15
C MET A 1 18.45 14.30 -14.98
N PRO A 2 17.98 14.38 -13.72
CA PRO A 2 18.55 13.58 -12.64
C PRO A 2 18.08 12.13 -12.81
N GLY A 3 19.04 11.20 -12.82
CA GLY A 3 18.78 9.77 -12.92
C GLY A 3 18.06 9.23 -11.67
N PRO A 4 17.44 8.03 -11.74
CA PRO A 4 16.70 7.47 -10.64
C PRO A 4 17.60 7.29 -9.41
N VAL A 5 17.14 7.81 -8.28
CA VAL A 5 17.81 7.68 -6.98
C VAL A 5 17.79 6.19 -6.61
N ARG A 6 18.94 5.52 -6.73
CA ARG A 6 19.12 4.14 -6.23
C ARG A 6 18.95 4.16 -4.71
N ARG A 7 17.86 3.56 -4.22
CA ARG A 7 17.66 3.30 -2.79
C ARG A 7 18.82 2.46 -2.26
N PRO A 8 19.36 2.75 -1.05
CA PRO A 8 20.45 1.95 -0.48
C PRO A 8 19.97 0.51 -0.24
N ARG A 9 20.63 -0.46 -0.85
CA ARG A 9 20.42 -1.89 -0.59
C ARG A 9 20.76 -2.17 0.88
N ARG A 10 19.75 -2.46 1.70
CA ARG A 10 19.93 -3.01 3.05
C ARG A 10 20.67 -4.34 2.91
N ARG A 11 21.70 -4.58 3.73
CA ARG A 11 22.39 -5.88 3.76
C ARG A 11 21.39 -6.93 4.25
N LEU A 12 20.94 -7.80 3.38
CA LEU A 12 20.10 -8.95 3.69
C LEU A 12 20.99 -9.98 4.40
N ASN A 13 20.78 -10.17 5.68
CA ASN A 13 21.63 -11.04 6.50
C ASN A 13 21.06 -12.45 6.68
N GLN A 14 19.83 -12.73 6.20
CA GLN A 14 19.17 -14.01 6.37
C GLN A 14 18.80 -14.63 5.01
N PRO A 15 19.02 -15.94 4.83
CA PRO A 15 18.69 -16.64 3.59
C PRO A 15 17.22 -16.45 3.16
N ARG A 16 16.28 -16.38 4.12
CA ARG A 16 14.87 -16.15 3.87
C ARG A 16 14.61 -14.77 3.24
N GLU A 17 15.19 -13.70 3.79
CA GLU A 17 15.07 -12.35 3.22
C GLU A 17 15.65 -12.25 1.81
N GLN A 18 16.72 -12.99 1.52
CA GLN A 18 17.31 -13.04 0.16
C GLN A 18 16.30 -13.62 -0.83
N VAL A 19 15.58 -14.68 -0.46
CA VAL A 19 14.53 -15.27 -1.31
C VAL A 19 13.38 -14.30 -1.51
N LEU A 20 12.90 -13.62 -0.47
CA LEU A 20 11.81 -12.65 -0.57
C LEU A 20 12.21 -11.45 -1.47
N ALA A 21 13.43 -10.95 -1.32
CA ALA A 21 13.96 -9.89 -2.18
C ALA A 21 14.09 -10.33 -3.64
N ALA A 22 14.58 -11.56 -3.89
CA ALA A 22 14.66 -12.14 -5.23
C ALA A 22 13.27 -12.32 -5.83
N ALA A 23 12.30 -12.78 -5.04
CA ALA A 23 10.92 -12.89 -5.48
C ALA A 23 10.35 -11.53 -5.94
N MET A 24 10.55 -10.46 -5.18
CA MET A 24 10.14 -9.10 -5.59
C MET A 24 10.85 -8.65 -6.85
N THR A 25 12.15 -8.93 -7.00
CA THR A 25 12.92 -8.60 -8.20
C THR A 25 12.36 -9.34 -9.41
N THR A 26 12.14 -10.66 -9.30
CA THR A 26 11.54 -11.47 -10.39
C THR A 26 10.17 -10.92 -10.81
N ILE A 27 9.31 -10.57 -9.83
CA ILE A 27 7.98 -10.00 -10.12
C ILE A 27 8.12 -8.66 -10.84
N ALA A 28 9.06 -7.80 -10.44
CA ALA A 28 9.28 -6.49 -11.03
C ALA A 28 9.83 -6.56 -12.47
N GLU A 29 10.77 -7.46 -12.73
CA GLU A 29 11.51 -7.52 -13.98
C GLU A 29 10.87 -8.47 -15.00
N GLU A 30 10.37 -9.62 -14.54
CA GLU A 30 9.89 -10.69 -15.41
C GLU A 30 8.37 -10.92 -15.32
N GLY A 31 7.73 -10.41 -14.26
CA GLY A 31 6.31 -10.63 -13.94
C GLY A 31 6.08 -11.88 -13.08
N LEU A 32 4.90 -11.92 -12.46
CA LEU A 32 4.51 -12.96 -11.51
C LEU A 32 4.49 -14.37 -12.10
N ASP A 33 4.16 -14.51 -13.38
CA ASP A 33 4.08 -15.80 -14.08
C ASP A 33 5.44 -16.51 -14.14
N ARG A 34 6.54 -15.75 -14.11
CA ARG A 34 7.91 -16.28 -14.12
C ARG A 34 8.39 -16.73 -12.74
N LEU A 35 7.71 -16.32 -11.69
CA LEU A 35 8.08 -16.68 -10.32
C LEU A 35 7.87 -18.18 -10.07
N THR A 36 8.97 -18.93 -9.94
CA THR A 36 8.98 -20.35 -9.62
C THR A 36 9.96 -20.66 -8.50
N MET A 37 9.66 -21.67 -7.69
CA MET A 37 10.57 -22.13 -6.61
C MET A 37 11.95 -22.54 -7.15
N ALA A 38 11.98 -23.17 -8.32
CA ALA A 38 13.25 -23.57 -8.95
C ALA A 38 14.03 -22.37 -9.52
N GLY A 39 13.33 -21.36 -10.05
CA GLY A 39 13.90 -20.10 -10.52
C GLY A 39 14.57 -19.34 -9.38
N LEU A 40 13.83 -19.11 -8.31
CA LEU A 40 14.34 -18.46 -7.10
C LEU A 40 15.52 -19.21 -6.50
N GLY A 41 15.45 -20.54 -6.43
CA GLY A 41 16.57 -21.35 -5.92
C GLY A 41 17.84 -21.10 -6.71
N ARG A 42 17.78 -21.04 -8.05
CA ARG A 42 18.95 -20.73 -8.91
C ARG A 42 19.47 -19.32 -8.66
N GLU A 43 18.58 -18.34 -8.52
CA GLU A 43 18.95 -16.93 -8.33
C GLU A 43 19.68 -16.70 -7.00
N VAL A 44 19.21 -17.33 -5.92
CA VAL A 44 19.80 -17.17 -4.58
C VAL A 44 20.84 -18.24 -4.23
N GLY A 45 21.16 -19.17 -5.16
CA GLY A 45 22.14 -20.24 -4.91
C GLY A 45 21.65 -21.34 -3.98
N MET A 46 20.32 -21.58 -3.93
CA MET A 46 19.68 -22.61 -3.10
C MET A 46 19.02 -23.70 -3.98
N SER A 47 18.84 -24.91 -3.42
CA SER A 47 18.00 -25.90 -4.07
C SER A 47 16.52 -25.53 -3.96
N SER A 48 15.69 -25.96 -4.91
CA SER A 48 14.23 -25.80 -4.84
C SER A 48 13.64 -26.45 -3.58
N GLY A 49 14.22 -27.55 -3.12
CA GLY A 49 13.86 -28.20 -1.86
C GLY A 49 14.14 -27.34 -0.62
N HIS A 50 15.21 -26.54 -0.66
CA HIS A 50 15.52 -25.56 0.39
C HIS A 50 14.48 -24.41 0.42
N ILE A 51 14.09 -23.90 -0.75
CA ILE A 51 13.03 -22.88 -0.83
C ILE A 51 11.72 -23.45 -0.28
N LEU A 52 11.33 -24.65 -0.70
CA LEU A 52 10.13 -25.35 -0.16
C LEU A 52 10.22 -25.59 1.34
N TYR A 53 11.40 -25.87 1.89
CA TYR A 53 11.57 -26.02 3.34
C TYR A 53 11.25 -24.72 4.10
N TYR A 54 11.64 -23.56 3.57
CA TYR A 54 11.36 -22.26 4.20
C TYR A 54 9.92 -21.78 4.05
N PHE A 55 9.28 -22.06 2.91
CA PHE A 55 8.02 -21.44 2.54
C PHE A 55 6.87 -22.45 2.37
N GLY A 56 7.14 -23.75 2.28
CA GLY A 56 6.13 -24.78 2.11
C GLY A 56 5.44 -24.75 0.74
N THR A 57 4.69 -23.68 0.45
CA THR A 57 3.92 -23.54 -0.79
C THR A 57 4.28 -22.25 -1.53
N LYS A 58 3.86 -22.17 -2.81
CA LYS A 58 3.97 -20.90 -3.57
C LYS A 58 3.09 -19.82 -2.96
N ASP A 59 1.91 -20.16 -2.46
CA ASP A 59 0.96 -19.21 -1.88
C ASP A 59 1.53 -18.59 -0.60
N GLU A 60 2.15 -19.41 0.25
CA GLU A 60 2.85 -18.93 1.44
C GLU A 60 4.06 -18.05 1.09
N LEU A 61 4.83 -18.41 0.05
CA LEU A 61 5.91 -17.56 -0.44
C LEU A 61 5.37 -16.19 -0.89
N LEU A 62 4.27 -16.14 -1.64
CA LEU A 62 3.67 -14.90 -2.13
C LEU A 62 3.21 -14.02 -0.95
N LEU A 63 2.49 -14.60 0.02
CA LEU A 63 2.03 -13.88 1.20
C LEU A 63 3.19 -13.34 2.03
N GLN A 64 4.23 -14.15 2.28
CA GLN A 64 5.41 -13.70 3.00
C GLN A 64 6.22 -12.65 2.24
N THR A 65 6.25 -12.72 0.91
CA THR A 65 6.88 -11.69 0.08
C THR A 65 6.11 -10.36 0.19
N LEU A 66 4.80 -10.42 0.20
CA LEU A 66 3.95 -9.25 0.43
C LEU A 66 4.16 -8.66 1.82
N GLN A 67 4.13 -9.49 2.88
CA GLN A 67 4.39 -9.07 4.25
C GLN A 67 5.74 -8.36 4.37
N TRP A 68 6.79 -8.96 3.82
CA TRP A 68 8.13 -8.38 3.81
C TRP A 68 8.17 -7.02 3.09
N SER A 69 7.51 -6.89 1.94
CA SER A 69 7.39 -5.64 1.20
C SER A 69 6.65 -4.57 2.00
N GLU A 70 5.53 -4.92 2.64
CA GLU A 70 4.76 -4.01 3.49
C GLU A 70 5.51 -3.59 4.76
N GLU A 71 6.34 -4.46 5.34
CA GLU A 71 7.23 -4.11 6.46
C GLU A 71 8.28 -3.06 6.06
N GLN A 72 8.86 -3.19 4.86
CA GLN A 72 9.80 -2.19 4.34
C GLN A 72 9.10 -0.83 4.15
N LEU A 73 7.92 -0.83 3.54
CA LEU A 73 7.11 0.36 3.34
C LEU A 73 6.56 0.94 4.65
N GLY A 74 6.31 0.09 5.63
CA GLY A 74 5.83 0.49 6.95
C GLY A 74 6.75 1.46 7.68
N ALA A 75 8.07 1.37 7.48
CA ALA A 75 9.02 2.33 8.04
C ALA A 75 8.87 3.71 7.37
N GLU A 76 8.73 3.76 6.05
CA GLU A 76 8.51 5.00 5.28
C GLU A 76 7.16 5.62 5.66
N ARG A 77 6.11 4.81 5.80
CA ARG A 77 4.76 5.24 6.20
C ARG A 77 4.78 5.87 7.60
N ARG A 78 5.38 5.21 8.58
CA ARG A 78 5.52 5.79 9.93
C ARG A 78 6.31 7.09 9.92
N ALA A 79 7.37 7.18 9.14
CA ALA A 79 8.15 8.42 9.00
C ALA A 79 7.30 9.54 8.38
N ALA A 80 6.53 9.26 7.33
CA ALA A 80 5.64 10.23 6.70
C ALA A 80 4.57 10.74 7.67
N LEU A 81 3.94 9.83 8.43
CA LEU A 81 2.87 10.16 9.39
C LEU A 81 3.38 10.91 10.62
N SER A 82 4.64 10.73 11.02
CA SER A 82 5.25 11.42 12.17
C SER A 82 5.81 12.80 11.85
N ARG A 83 5.75 13.27 10.61
CA ARG A 83 6.22 14.62 10.23
C ARG A 83 5.43 15.69 10.95
N ARG A 84 6.13 16.76 11.36
CA ARG A 84 5.53 17.95 11.99
C ARG A 84 5.06 18.95 10.92
N VAL A 85 4.10 18.52 10.13
CA VAL A 85 3.47 19.32 9.06
C VAL A 85 1.95 19.13 9.18
N PRO A 86 1.12 19.95 8.50
CA PRO A 86 -0.33 19.81 8.51
C PRO A 86 -0.79 18.40 8.20
N ALA A 87 -1.95 18.00 8.76
CA ALA A 87 -2.53 16.67 8.53
C ALA A 87 -2.76 16.39 7.04
N ARG A 88 -3.11 17.43 6.27
CA ARG A 88 -3.30 17.33 4.82
C ARG A 88 -2.03 16.90 4.09
N GLU A 89 -0.89 17.48 4.40
CA GLU A 89 0.39 17.08 3.78
C GLU A 89 0.81 15.65 4.15
N ARG A 90 0.49 15.19 5.37
CA ARG A 90 0.72 13.80 5.79
C ARG A 90 -0.24 12.85 5.09
N LEU A 91 -1.47 13.28 4.83
CA LEU A 91 -2.46 12.52 4.08
C LEU A 91 -2.04 12.36 2.62
N ASP A 92 -1.54 13.41 1.99
CA ASP A 92 -0.98 13.35 0.63
C ASP A 92 0.20 12.39 0.54
N ALA A 93 1.10 12.42 1.53
CA ALA A 93 2.22 11.49 1.61
C ALA A 93 1.75 10.03 1.81
N LEU A 94 0.68 9.81 2.59
CA LEU A 94 0.09 8.49 2.77
C LEU A 94 -0.53 7.97 1.46
N VAL A 95 -1.25 8.82 0.74
CA VAL A 95 -1.80 8.50 -0.59
C VAL A 95 -0.68 8.14 -1.58
N ASP A 96 0.40 8.92 -1.59
CA ASP A 96 1.55 8.66 -2.47
C ASP A 96 2.23 7.31 -2.18
N LEU A 97 2.33 6.92 -0.91
CA LEU A 97 2.89 5.63 -0.52
C LEU A 97 1.93 4.47 -0.82
N TYR A 98 0.61 4.73 -0.79
CA TYR A 98 -0.40 3.72 -1.06
C TYR A 98 -0.45 3.35 -2.55
N LEU A 99 -0.50 4.36 -3.42
CA LEU A 99 -0.67 4.18 -4.85
C LEU A 99 0.52 3.45 -5.50
N PRO A 100 0.26 2.62 -6.54
CA PRO A 100 1.32 2.02 -7.33
C PRO A 100 2.13 3.09 -8.08
N ASP A 101 3.39 2.78 -8.37
CA ASP A 101 4.25 3.65 -9.18
C ASP A 101 3.81 3.68 -10.65
N GLY A 102 2.99 2.72 -11.08
CA GLY A 102 2.44 2.64 -12.43
C GLY A 102 2.06 1.22 -12.84
N HIS A 103 2.01 1.01 -14.17
CA HIS A 103 1.71 -0.29 -14.74
C HIS A 103 2.71 -1.36 -14.29
N ARG A 104 2.19 -2.52 -13.84
CA ARG A 104 2.98 -3.64 -13.32
C ARG A 104 3.81 -3.32 -12.07
N ASP A 105 3.40 -2.36 -11.26
CA ASP A 105 3.99 -2.20 -9.94
C ASP A 105 4.05 -3.57 -9.22
N PRO A 106 5.25 -4.03 -8.77
CA PRO A 106 5.41 -5.39 -8.27
C PRO A 106 4.66 -5.63 -6.96
N ARG A 107 4.58 -4.62 -6.07
CA ARG A 107 3.84 -4.71 -4.81
C ARG A 107 2.35 -4.83 -5.08
N TRP A 108 1.81 -4.00 -5.95
CA TRP A 108 0.39 -4.05 -6.31
C TRP A 108 0.02 -5.29 -7.12
N THR A 109 0.88 -5.74 -8.02
CA THR A 109 0.72 -7.02 -8.72
C THR A 109 0.62 -8.17 -7.72
N LEU A 110 1.46 -8.16 -6.69
CA LEU A 110 1.45 -9.16 -5.63
C LEU A 110 0.19 -9.07 -4.75
N TRP A 111 -0.27 -7.86 -4.41
CA TRP A 111 -1.53 -7.64 -3.70
C TRP A 111 -2.73 -8.24 -4.45
N LEU A 112 -2.86 -7.94 -5.74
CA LEU A 112 -3.95 -8.50 -6.57
C LEU A 112 -3.92 -10.02 -6.62
N GLU A 113 -2.74 -10.62 -6.71
CA GLU A 113 -2.58 -12.07 -6.69
C GLU A 113 -2.95 -12.68 -5.33
N VAL A 114 -2.51 -12.07 -4.23
CA VAL A 114 -2.86 -12.53 -2.88
C VAL A 114 -4.36 -12.41 -2.65
N TRP A 115 -5.01 -11.32 -3.06
CA TRP A 115 -6.47 -11.19 -3.00
C TRP A 115 -7.20 -12.24 -3.82
N ASN A 116 -6.73 -12.53 -5.04
CA ASN A 116 -7.33 -13.57 -5.89
C ASN A 116 -7.26 -14.94 -5.22
N ARG A 117 -6.17 -15.26 -4.51
CA ARG A 117 -5.96 -16.54 -3.81
C ARG A 117 -6.68 -16.65 -2.47
N SER A 118 -7.06 -15.52 -1.87
CA SER A 118 -7.70 -15.49 -0.53
C SER A 118 -9.00 -16.28 -0.47
N GLN A 119 -9.70 -16.46 -1.59
CA GLN A 119 -10.94 -17.24 -1.65
C GLN A 119 -10.74 -18.73 -1.29
N SER A 120 -9.55 -19.27 -1.56
CA SER A 120 -9.18 -20.67 -1.24
C SER A 120 -8.22 -20.79 -0.07
N ALA A 121 -7.84 -19.66 0.57
CA ALA A 121 -6.95 -19.65 1.71
C ALA A 121 -7.62 -20.17 2.98
N ASP A 122 -6.83 -20.75 3.89
CA ASP A 122 -7.28 -21.10 5.23
C ASP A 122 -7.47 -19.84 6.11
N ASP A 123 -8.05 -20.03 7.28
CA ASP A 123 -8.39 -18.92 8.16
C ASP A 123 -7.15 -18.18 8.67
N GLU A 124 -6.06 -18.90 8.98
CA GLU A 124 -4.79 -18.29 9.42
C GLU A 124 -4.19 -17.39 8.32
N THR A 125 -4.19 -17.86 7.08
CA THR A 125 -3.70 -17.10 5.92
C THR A 125 -4.55 -15.84 5.69
N ARG A 126 -5.89 -15.95 5.81
CA ARG A 126 -6.80 -14.79 5.70
C ARG A 126 -6.58 -13.78 6.82
N GLU A 127 -6.39 -14.22 8.06
CA GLU A 127 -6.14 -13.34 9.20
C GLU A 127 -4.85 -12.54 8.99
N ARG A 128 -3.76 -13.19 8.58
CA ARG A 128 -2.49 -12.53 8.26
C ARG A 128 -2.63 -11.51 7.13
N GLN A 129 -3.39 -11.82 6.10
CA GLN A 129 -3.69 -10.88 5.00
C GLN A 129 -4.49 -9.69 5.51
N LEU A 130 -5.54 -9.93 6.30
CA LEU A 130 -6.38 -8.88 6.88
C LEU A 130 -5.56 -7.92 7.76
N ASP A 131 -4.59 -8.42 8.51
CA ASP A 131 -3.71 -7.58 9.33
C ASP A 131 -2.91 -6.57 8.52
N LEU A 132 -2.45 -6.95 7.32
CA LEU A 132 -1.76 -6.03 6.39
C LEU A 132 -2.70 -4.93 5.90
N GLU A 133 -3.93 -5.29 5.53
CA GLU A 133 -4.94 -4.34 5.06
C GLU A 133 -5.36 -3.38 6.18
N LEU A 134 -5.57 -3.90 7.39
CA LEU A 134 -5.98 -3.11 8.55
C LEU A 134 -4.88 -2.15 9.02
N ALA A 135 -3.61 -2.43 8.76
CA ALA A 135 -2.53 -1.52 9.12
C ALA A 135 -2.68 -0.16 8.40
N TRP A 136 -2.98 -0.17 7.10
CA TRP A 136 -3.24 1.04 6.34
C TRP A 136 -4.51 1.76 6.79
N HIS A 137 -5.56 1.00 7.07
CA HIS A 137 -6.82 1.55 7.55
C HIS A 137 -6.65 2.27 8.88
N ARG A 138 -5.99 1.63 9.86
CA ARG A 138 -5.73 2.22 11.18
C ARG A 138 -4.92 3.52 11.09
N ASP A 139 -3.89 3.55 10.24
CA ASP A 139 -3.07 4.74 10.04
C ASP A 139 -3.88 5.90 9.45
N LEU A 140 -4.73 5.62 8.47
CA LEU A 140 -5.61 6.61 7.86
C LEU A 140 -6.64 7.15 8.86
N VAL A 141 -7.31 6.27 9.61
CA VAL A 141 -8.27 6.67 10.65
C VAL A 141 -7.61 7.55 11.70
N ALA A 142 -6.43 7.15 12.21
CA ALA A 142 -5.71 7.92 13.21
C ALA A 142 -5.35 9.34 12.71
N LEU A 143 -4.91 9.45 11.46
CA LEU A 143 -4.61 10.75 10.85
C LEU A 143 -5.85 11.63 10.69
N LEU A 144 -6.98 11.05 10.29
CA LEU A 144 -8.26 11.77 10.16
C LEU A 144 -8.76 12.27 11.52
N VAL A 145 -8.73 11.42 12.56
CA VAL A 145 -9.12 11.79 13.93
C VAL A 145 -8.23 12.93 14.43
N GLU A 146 -6.92 12.85 14.22
CA GLU A 146 -6.00 13.91 14.60
C GLU A 146 -6.32 15.23 13.87
N GLY A 147 -6.49 15.19 12.54
CA GLY A 147 -6.78 16.38 11.73
C GLY A 147 -8.09 17.05 12.13
N VAL A 148 -9.15 16.28 12.42
CA VAL A 148 -10.42 16.80 12.94
C VAL A 148 -10.23 17.41 14.32
N SER A 149 -9.50 16.72 15.23
CA SER A 149 -9.29 17.21 16.60
C SER A 149 -8.50 18.53 16.68
N LYS A 150 -7.63 18.76 15.70
CA LYS A 150 -6.84 19.99 15.56
C LYS A 150 -7.55 21.09 14.76
N GLY A 151 -8.74 20.82 14.22
CA GLY A 151 -9.47 21.76 13.36
C GLY A 151 -8.85 21.92 11.95
N GLU A 152 -7.93 21.06 11.57
CA GLU A 152 -7.32 21.04 10.23
C GLU A 152 -8.28 20.43 9.19
N PHE A 153 -9.17 19.55 9.63
CA PHE A 153 -10.25 18.97 8.83
C PHE A 153 -11.61 19.30 9.43
N ARG A 154 -12.63 19.44 8.58
CA ARG A 154 -14.01 19.52 9.05
C ARG A 154 -14.39 18.22 9.77
N PRO A 155 -15.40 18.25 10.69
CA PRO A 155 -15.90 17.06 11.34
C PRO A 155 -16.38 16.01 10.33
N VAL A 156 -15.79 14.82 10.39
CA VAL A 156 -16.17 13.64 9.60
C VAL A 156 -16.16 12.40 10.48
N ASP A 157 -16.96 11.40 10.12
CA ASP A 157 -16.83 10.05 10.67
C ASP A 157 -15.56 9.41 10.07
N ALA A 158 -14.50 9.34 10.86
CA ALA A 158 -13.16 8.93 10.40
C ALA A 158 -13.14 7.49 9.88
N GLU A 159 -13.85 6.55 10.52
CA GLU A 159 -13.92 5.15 10.10
C GLU A 159 -14.63 5.02 8.75
N ARG A 160 -15.78 5.65 8.63
CA ARG A 160 -16.57 5.64 7.40
C ARG A 160 -15.84 6.35 6.25
N PHE A 161 -15.18 7.45 6.57
CA PHE A 161 -14.40 8.20 5.58
C PHE A 161 -13.17 7.40 5.12
N ALA A 162 -12.42 6.79 6.03
CA ALA A 162 -11.28 5.94 5.72
C ALA A 162 -11.68 4.75 4.84
N THR A 163 -12.80 4.09 5.14
CA THR A 163 -13.33 2.99 4.33
C THR A 163 -13.58 3.41 2.88
N ARG A 164 -14.22 4.57 2.68
CA ARG A 164 -14.52 5.11 1.34
C ARG A 164 -13.26 5.54 0.60
N THR A 165 -12.34 6.20 1.30
CA THR A 165 -11.06 6.63 0.74
C THR A 165 -10.24 5.43 0.30
N ARG A 166 -10.16 4.37 1.10
CA ARG A 166 -9.47 3.14 0.71
C ARG A 166 -10.08 2.50 -0.53
N ALA A 167 -11.41 2.37 -0.58
CA ALA A 167 -12.09 1.83 -1.76
C ALA A 167 -11.79 2.63 -3.04
N LEU A 168 -11.67 3.97 -2.93
CA LEU A 168 -11.28 4.84 -4.02
C LEU A 168 -9.81 4.61 -4.43
N LEU A 169 -8.91 4.51 -3.46
CA LEU A 169 -7.49 4.22 -3.68
C LEU A 169 -7.28 2.83 -4.32
N ASP A 170 -8.01 1.81 -3.87
CA ASP A 170 -7.96 0.46 -4.41
C ASP A 170 -8.44 0.41 -5.87
N GLY A 171 -9.52 1.13 -6.17
CA GLY A 171 -10.04 1.26 -7.54
C GLY A 171 -9.02 1.90 -8.48
N PHE A 172 -8.51 3.07 -8.14
CA PHE A 172 -7.50 3.76 -8.95
C PHE A 172 -6.16 3.01 -8.99
N GLY A 173 -5.73 2.42 -7.88
CA GLY A 173 -4.53 1.61 -7.83
C GLY A 173 -4.62 0.41 -8.78
N THR A 174 -5.76 -0.27 -8.79
CA THR A 174 -6.03 -1.35 -9.75
C THR A 174 -5.96 -0.85 -11.19
N HIS A 175 -6.59 0.29 -11.51
CA HIS A 175 -6.55 0.87 -12.86
C HIS A 175 -5.11 1.16 -13.31
N LEU A 176 -4.29 1.72 -12.42
CA LEU A 176 -2.88 2.02 -12.71
C LEU A 176 -2.08 0.75 -12.97
N VAL A 177 -2.19 -0.26 -12.11
CA VAL A 177 -1.37 -1.47 -12.20
C VAL A 177 -1.74 -2.36 -13.38
N VAL A 178 -3.02 -2.41 -13.76
CA VAL A 178 -3.45 -3.14 -14.97
C VAL A 178 -3.23 -2.33 -16.25
N GLY A 179 -2.88 -1.05 -16.15
CA GLY A 179 -2.57 -0.19 -17.27
C GLY A 179 -3.80 0.18 -18.10
N LEU A 180 -4.90 0.57 -17.47
CA LEU A 180 -6.09 1.02 -18.19
C LEU A 180 -5.78 2.29 -18.99
N PRO A 181 -6.21 2.36 -20.29
CA PRO A 181 -5.99 3.53 -21.11
C PRO A 181 -6.57 4.80 -20.49
N GLY A 182 -5.83 5.91 -20.57
CA GLY A 182 -6.26 7.20 -20.03
C GLY A 182 -6.12 7.33 -18.50
N THR A 183 -5.44 6.39 -17.84
CA THR A 183 -5.18 6.45 -16.39
C THR A 183 -3.67 6.52 -16.15
N ASP A 184 -3.19 7.64 -15.65
CA ASP A 184 -1.82 7.81 -15.18
C ASP A 184 -1.80 8.23 -13.71
N ARG A 185 -0.64 8.07 -13.06
CA ARG A 185 -0.48 8.31 -11.62
C ARG A 185 -0.73 9.77 -11.24
N GLU A 186 -0.38 10.72 -12.09
CA GLU A 186 -0.59 12.15 -11.81
C GLU A 186 -2.07 12.51 -11.85
N GLN A 187 -2.81 11.99 -12.83
CA GLN A 187 -4.27 12.17 -12.92
C GLN A 187 -4.97 11.54 -11.71
N VAL A 188 -4.58 10.33 -11.32
CA VAL A 188 -5.15 9.65 -10.15
C VAL A 188 -4.88 10.46 -8.87
N ARG A 189 -3.66 10.95 -8.65
CA ARG A 189 -3.34 11.82 -7.51
C ARG A 189 -4.21 13.07 -7.49
N ARG A 190 -4.47 13.68 -8.64
CA ARG A 190 -5.32 14.85 -8.76
C ARG A 190 -6.76 14.53 -8.37
N HIS A 191 -7.35 13.46 -8.91
CA HIS A 191 -8.72 13.05 -8.55
C HIS A 191 -8.88 12.74 -7.07
N ILE A 192 -7.90 12.06 -6.49
CA ILE A 192 -7.91 11.77 -5.04
C ILE A 192 -7.74 13.07 -4.25
N GLY A 193 -6.85 13.96 -4.68
CA GLY A 193 -6.64 15.27 -4.05
C GLY A 193 -7.91 16.11 -4.04
N GLU A 194 -8.58 16.25 -5.17
CA GLU A 194 -9.87 16.94 -5.31
C GLU A 194 -10.94 16.34 -4.38
N PHE A 195 -11.09 15.00 -4.39
CA PHE A 195 -12.01 14.31 -3.46
C PHE A 195 -11.72 14.62 -1.99
N LEU A 196 -10.45 14.61 -1.59
CA LEU A 196 -10.03 14.92 -0.22
C LEU A 196 -10.28 16.39 0.13
N ASP A 197 -10.01 17.32 -0.79
CA ASP A 197 -10.24 18.75 -0.59
C ASP A 197 -11.73 19.06 -0.43
N GLU A 198 -12.55 18.56 -1.32
CA GLU A 198 -14.02 18.73 -1.26
C GLU A 198 -14.62 18.11 0.01
N SER A 199 -14.01 17.02 0.49
CA SER A 199 -14.54 16.25 1.61
C SER A 199 -14.05 16.71 2.98
N LEU A 200 -12.84 17.27 3.09
CA LEU A 200 -12.18 17.56 4.36
C LEU A 200 -12.00 19.05 4.65
N THR A 201 -12.03 19.91 3.62
CA THR A 201 -11.95 21.36 3.85
C THR A 201 -13.27 21.91 4.34
N ALA A 202 -13.25 22.81 5.31
CA ALA A 202 -14.44 23.57 5.68
C ALA A 202 -14.85 24.44 4.48
N GLY A 203 -16.04 24.20 3.92
CA GLY A 203 -16.57 25.06 2.88
C GLY A 203 -16.74 26.51 3.42
N PRO A 204 -16.71 27.51 2.52
CA PRO A 204 -16.85 28.92 2.92
C PRO A 204 -18.15 29.21 3.69
N ASP A 205 -19.16 28.34 3.60
CA ASP A 205 -20.48 28.50 4.27
C ASP A 205 -20.53 28.03 5.73
N ALA A 206 -19.46 27.43 6.29
CA ALA A 206 -19.50 26.95 7.67
C ALA A 206 -19.32 28.06 8.71
N ALA A 207 -18.79 29.22 8.30
CA ALA A 207 -18.58 30.38 9.18
C ALA A 207 -19.83 31.25 9.40
N ASP A 208 -20.87 31.09 8.60
CA ASP A 208 -22.03 31.98 8.58
C ASP A 208 -23.36 31.30 8.99
N ARG A 209 -23.30 30.11 9.59
CA ARG A 209 -24.50 29.42 10.08
C ARG A 209 -24.78 29.87 11.52
N PRO A 210 -25.87 30.64 11.76
CA PRO A 210 -26.25 31.03 13.11
C PRO A 210 -26.52 29.78 13.97
N PRO A 211 -26.23 29.82 15.29
CA PRO A 211 -26.50 28.68 16.17
C PRO A 211 -28.01 28.37 16.13
N ALA A 212 -28.32 27.08 15.96
CA ALA A 212 -29.69 26.60 16.04
C ALA A 212 -30.29 27.05 17.38
N ALA A 213 -31.37 27.79 17.33
CA ALA A 213 -32.09 28.24 18.51
C ALA A 213 -32.65 27.03 19.30
N PRO A 214 -32.75 27.14 20.66
CA PRO A 214 -33.14 26.05 21.56
C PRO A 214 -34.57 25.55 21.36
#